data_c70162f7039985d5fc878cd634a07280
#
_entry.id   c70162f7039985d5fc878cd634a07280
#
_cell.length_a   1.000
_cell.length_b   1.000
_cell.length_c   1.000
_cell.angle_alpha   90.00
_cell.angle_beta   90.00
_cell.angle_gamma   90.00
#
_symmetry.space_group_name_H-M   'P 1'
#
loop_
_entity.id
_entity.type
_entity.pdbx_description
1 polymer ?
#
loop_
_entity_poly.entity_id
_entity_poly.type
_entity_poly.pdbx_seq_one_letter_code
_entity_poly.pdbx_strand_id
1 'polypeptide(L)'
;MAALLMFTPAVAAAEPPPADPVTAAALAKLETLAIKGRAPKTGYERAVFGPAWSDDVTVPDGHNGCDTRNDILRRDLVDIELKPGTNDCVVLSGVLNDPYTRTAIPFQRGRGTSRAVQIDHIVALSDAWQKGAQGWDELTRRNFANDPANLQATDGPINEEKGDGDAATWLPPNKSYRYTYVSRIVDVKAAYGLWITQAEHDAIARILSAGSGAPDVPPPPESEPAPAEPVPFAAPMPPPGEIDFSNCAAARAAGATPILAGQPGYRGGLDRDGDGVACE
;
A
#
# COMPACT_ATOMS: atom_id res chain seq x y z
N MET A 1 16.69 -6.11 -69.96
CA MET A 1 16.84 -6.20 -68.50
C MET A 1 15.50 -5.94 -67.89
N ALA A 2 14.78 -6.97 -67.42
CA ALA A 2 13.49 -6.85 -66.76
C ALA A 2 13.70 -6.89 -65.24
N ALA A 3 13.35 -5.83 -64.53
CA ALA A 3 13.44 -5.76 -63.07
C ALA A 3 12.21 -6.44 -62.47
N LEU A 4 12.42 -7.50 -61.71
CA LEU A 4 11.42 -8.24 -60.96
C LEU A 4 11.21 -7.52 -59.60
N LEU A 5 10.08 -6.83 -59.46
CA LEU A 5 9.64 -6.24 -58.18
C LEU A 5 9.09 -7.35 -57.28
N MET A 6 9.81 -7.70 -56.24
CA MET A 6 9.31 -8.58 -55.22
C MET A 6 8.43 -7.81 -54.24
N PHE A 7 7.13 -8.09 -54.24
CA PHE A 7 6.19 -7.66 -53.17
C PHE A 7 6.31 -8.59 -52.01
N THR A 8 6.78 -8.10 -50.85
CA THR A 8 6.68 -8.79 -49.57
C THR A 8 5.30 -8.50 -48.95
N PRO A 9 4.50 -9.52 -48.64
CA PRO A 9 3.23 -9.26 -47.94
C PRO A 9 3.51 -8.77 -46.51
N ALA A 10 2.94 -7.65 -46.13
CA ALA A 10 2.91 -7.19 -44.77
C ALA A 10 2.01 -8.13 -43.95
N VAL A 11 2.59 -8.84 -42.96
CA VAL A 11 1.82 -9.61 -41.99
C VAL A 11 1.13 -8.61 -41.08
N ALA A 12 -0.18 -8.46 -41.21
CA ALA A 12 -0.99 -7.70 -40.26
C ALA A 12 -0.90 -8.40 -38.90
N ALA A 13 -0.43 -7.67 -37.89
CA ALA A 13 -0.49 -8.15 -36.52
C ALA A 13 -1.97 -8.38 -36.16
N ALA A 14 -2.30 -9.58 -35.69
CA ALA A 14 -3.64 -9.87 -35.21
C ALA A 14 -3.96 -8.96 -34.03
N GLU A 15 -5.11 -8.29 -34.08
CA GLU A 15 -5.62 -7.49 -32.98
C GLU A 15 -5.82 -8.40 -31.76
N PRO A 16 -5.37 -8.00 -30.54
CA PRO A 16 -5.55 -8.83 -29.36
C PRO A 16 -7.06 -9.08 -29.13
N PRO A 17 -7.46 -10.25 -28.62
CA PRO A 17 -8.85 -10.52 -28.33
C PRO A 17 -9.42 -9.49 -27.35
N PRO A 18 -10.69 -9.10 -27.46
CA PRO A 18 -11.30 -8.15 -26.55
C PRO A 18 -11.22 -8.69 -25.11
N ALA A 19 -10.89 -7.80 -24.17
CA ALA A 19 -10.88 -8.15 -22.74
C ALA A 19 -12.27 -8.65 -22.32
N ASP A 20 -12.29 -9.60 -21.36
CA ASP A 20 -13.57 -10.03 -20.80
C ASP A 20 -14.30 -8.83 -20.14
N PRO A 21 -15.66 -8.87 -20.04
CA PRO A 21 -16.44 -7.72 -19.57
C PRO A 21 -16.05 -7.24 -18.16
N VAL A 22 -15.59 -8.15 -17.28
CA VAL A 22 -15.18 -7.83 -15.90
C VAL A 22 -13.87 -7.07 -15.94
N THR A 23 -12.91 -7.54 -16.72
CA THR A 23 -11.62 -6.88 -16.93
C THR A 23 -11.81 -5.49 -17.57
N ALA A 24 -12.67 -5.38 -18.58
CA ALA A 24 -12.98 -4.11 -19.22
C ALA A 24 -13.60 -3.10 -18.24
N ALA A 25 -14.51 -3.53 -17.38
CA ALA A 25 -15.12 -2.70 -16.35
C ALA A 25 -14.12 -2.23 -15.29
N ALA A 26 -13.22 -3.11 -14.84
CA ALA A 26 -12.16 -2.76 -13.87
C ALA A 26 -11.18 -1.74 -14.46
N LEU A 27 -10.73 -1.93 -15.70
CA LEU A 27 -9.90 -0.97 -16.42
C LEU A 27 -10.61 0.38 -16.61
N ALA A 28 -11.86 0.38 -17.06
CA ALA A 28 -12.64 1.59 -17.22
C ALA A 28 -12.77 2.37 -15.89
N LYS A 29 -12.94 1.69 -14.76
CA LYS A 29 -12.98 2.31 -13.44
C LYS A 29 -11.60 2.88 -13.05
N LEU A 30 -10.51 2.17 -13.33
CA LEU A 30 -9.15 2.66 -13.10
C LEU A 30 -8.93 4.01 -13.80
N GLU A 31 -9.36 4.16 -15.05
CA GLU A 31 -9.24 5.40 -15.85
C GLU A 31 -10.02 6.57 -15.27
N THR A 32 -10.97 6.34 -14.36
CA THR A 32 -11.70 7.41 -13.66
C THR A 32 -10.90 8.02 -12.50
N LEU A 33 -9.86 7.35 -12.02
CA LEU A 33 -9.06 7.83 -10.91
C LEU A 33 -8.11 8.94 -11.35
N ALA A 34 -8.09 10.04 -10.58
CA ALA A 34 -7.16 11.12 -10.87
C ALA A 34 -5.71 10.67 -10.63
N ILE A 35 -4.81 10.98 -11.55
CA ILE A 35 -3.37 10.70 -11.40
C ILE A 35 -2.67 11.94 -10.87
N LYS A 36 -2.06 11.83 -9.66
CA LYS A 36 -1.33 12.91 -9.00
C LYS A 36 -0.14 12.34 -8.22
N GLY A 37 0.83 13.19 -7.90
CA GLY A 37 1.90 12.84 -6.96
C GLY A 37 1.39 12.63 -5.54
N ARG A 38 2.18 11.97 -4.69
CA ARG A 38 1.88 11.84 -3.26
C ARG A 38 1.93 13.21 -2.58
N ALA A 39 0.92 13.53 -1.77
CA ALA A 39 0.99 14.66 -0.87
C ALA A 39 1.97 14.38 0.29
N PRO A 40 2.51 15.41 0.96
CA PRO A 40 3.33 15.23 2.14
C PRO A 40 2.63 14.38 3.22
N LYS A 41 3.40 13.55 3.92
CA LYS A 41 2.88 12.73 5.04
C LYS A 41 2.65 13.56 6.32
N THR A 42 3.04 14.83 6.33
CA THR A 42 2.90 15.74 7.47
C THR A 42 1.50 15.70 8.06
N GLY A 43 1.41 15.58 9.37
CA GLY A 43 0.14 15.48 10.11
C GLY A 43 -0.53 14.10 10.07
N TYR A 44 0.10 13.12 9.43
CA TYR A 44 -0.39 11.74 9.52
C TYR A 44 -0.11 11.15 10.89
N GLU A 45 -1.15 10.73 11.54
CA GLU A 45 -1.13 9.83 12.69
C GLU A 45 -2.27 8.84 12.51
N ARG A 46 -2.09 7.58 12.93
CA ARG A 46 -3.17 6.59 12.80
C ARG A 46 -4.45 7.04 13.51
N ALA A 47 -4.32 7.77 14.62
CA ALA A 47 -5.43 8.27 15.43
C ALA A 47 -6.34 9.28 14.70
N VAL A 48 -5.87 9.95 13.63
CA VAL A 48 -6.73 10.87 12.85
C VAL A 48 -7.83 10.13 12.07
N PHE A 49 -7.73 8.80 11.97
CA PHE A 49 -8.76 7.92 11.41
C PHE A 49 -9.74 7.38 12.47
N GLY A 50 -9.69 7.92 13.69
CA GLY A 50 -10.57 7.54 14.79
C GLY A 50 -10.09 6.32 15.59
N PRO A 51 -10.92 5.85 16.54
CA PRO A 51 -10.64 4.67 17.32
C PRO A 51 -10.48 3.43 16.44
N ALA A 52 -9.53 2.56 16.82
CA ALA A 52 -9.32 1.31 16.09
C ALA A 52 -10.57 0.42 16.18
N TRP A 53 -11.00 -0.13 15.06
CA TRP A 53 -12.08 -1.11 14.95
C TRP A 53 -13.43 -0.61 15.47
N SER A 54 -13.74 0.66 15.21
CA SER A 54 -14.96 1.32 15.68
C SER A 54 -16.21 0.72 15.05
N ASP A 55 -17.20 0.39 15.88
CA ASP A 55 -18.56 0.07 15.45
C ASP A 55 -19.40 1.34 15.15
N ASP A 56 -18.93 2.52 15.61
CA ASP A 56 -19.60 3.81 15.36
C ASP A 56 -19.23 4.35 13.98
N VAL A 57 -19.70 3.69 12.94
CA VAL A 57 -19.47 4.00 11.51
C VAL A 57 -20.73 3.79 10.68
N THR A 58 -20.81 4.44 9.52
CA THR A 58 -21.98 4.36 8.63
C THR A 58 -21.78 3.47 7.41
N VAL A 59 -20.64 2.77 7.35
CA VAL A 59 -20.34 1.74 6.36
C VAL A 59 -20.99 0.40 6.73
N PRO A 60 -21.04 -0.60 5.83
CA PRO A 60 -21.57 -1.92 6.16
C PRO A 60 -20.97 -2.47 7.47
N ASP A 61 -21.78 -3.22 8.20
CA ASP A 61 -21.47 -3.78 9.53
C ASP A 61 -21.32 -2.76 10.66
N GLY A 62 -21.45 -1.44 10.40
CA GLY A 62 -21.49 -0.42 11.45
C GLY A 62 -22.75 -0.50 12.31
N HIS A 63 -22.65 -0.16 13.61
CA HIS A 63 -23.73 -0.20 14.62
C HIS A 63 -24.38 -1.58 14.81
N ASN A 64 -23.63 -2.66 14.51
CA ASN A 64 -24.11 -4.02 14.71
C ASN A 64 -23.84 -4.55 16.14
N GLY A 65 -23.12 -3.79 16.95
CA GLY A 65 -22.74 -4.14 18.34
C GLY A 65 -21.44 -4.94 18.44
N CYS A 66 -20.78 -5.23 17.30
CA CYS A 66 -19.46 -5.87 17.24
C CYS A 66 -18.40 -4.85 16.82
N ASP A 67 -17.16 -5.04 17.24
CA ASP A 67 -16.05 -4.26 16.67
C ASP A 67 -15.71 -4.76 15.28
N THR A 68 -15.32 -3.85 14.38
CA THR A 68 -15.01 -4.14 12.99
C THR A 68 -13.98 -5.29 12.83
N ARG A 69 -12.99 -5.41 13.73
CA ARG A 69 -12.03 -6.52 13.66
C ARG A 69 -12.71 -7.86 13.77
N ASN A 70 -13.68 -8.01 14.69
CA ASN A 70 -14.41 -9.24 14.85
C ASN A 70 -15.33 -9.52 13.66
N ASP A 71 -15.92 -8.51 13.05
CA ASP A 71 -16.73 -8.68 11.84
C ASP A 71 -15.89 -9.23 10.68
N ILE A 72 -14.70 -8.66 10.48
CA ILE A 72 -13.78 -9.15 9.44
C ILE A 72 -13.27 -10.56 9.75
N LEU A 73 -12.95 -10.88 11.01
CA LEU A 73 -12.57 -12.25 11.39
C LEU A 73 -13.71 -13.24 11.15
N ARG A 74 -14.96 -12.87 11.45
CA ARG A 74 -16.14 -13.71 11.18
C ARG A 74 -16.39 -13.90 9.68
N ARG A 75 -16.11 -12.89 8.86
CA ARG A 75 -16.25 -12.96 7.41
C ARG A 75 -15.20 -13.85 6.76
N ASP A 76 -13.94 -13.74 7.21
CA ASP A 76 -12.78 -14.27 6.48
C ASP A 76 -12.26 -15.62 7.03
N LEU A 77 -12.62 -15.99 8.27
CA LEU A 77 -12.22 -17.26 8.84
C LEU A 77 -13.29 -18.35 8.63
N VAL A 78 -12.84 -19.57 8.52
CA VAL A 78 -13.69 -20.78 8.58
C VAL A 78 -13.50 -21.49 9.92
N ASP A 79 -14.41 -22.43 10.24
CA ASP A 79 -14.37 -23.23 11.48
C ASP A 79 -14.24 -22.37 12.75
N ILE A 80 -14.99 -21.27 12.79
CA ILE A 80 -14.90 -20.29 13.86
C ILE A 80 -15.55 -20.79 15.15
N GLU A 81 -14.89 -20.48 16.27
CA GLU A 81 -15.45 -20.59 17.62
C GLU A 81 -15.72 -19.18 18.16
N LEU A 82 -16.95 -18.95 18.63
CA LEU A 82 -17.39 -17.66 19.18
C LEU A 82 -17.39 -17.71 20.70
N LYS A 83 -17.08 -16.58 21.32
CA LYS A 83 -17.11 -16.46 22.77
C LYS A 83 -18.57 -16.37 23.27
N PRO A 84 -19.01 -17.29 24.14
CA PRO A 84 -20.35 -17.25 24.72
C PRO A 84 -20.62 -15.92 25.45
N GLY A 85 -21.86 -15.42 25.36
CA GLY A 85 -22.28 -14.20 26.02
C GLY A 85 -21.76 -12.89 25.43
N THR A 86 -21.32 -12.90 24.19
CA THR A 86 -20.84 -11.71 23.46
C THR A 86 -21.70 -11.37 22.25
N ASN A 87 -22.97 -11.82 22.21
CA ASN A 87 -23.87 -11.68 21.06
C ASN A 87 -23.23 -12.16 19.74
N ASP A 88 -22.49 -13.26 19.82
CA ASP A 88 -21.77 -13.87 18.71
C ASP A 88 -20.74 -12.94 18.01
N CYS A 89 -20.32 -11.88 18.70
CA CYS A 89 -19.34 -10.95 18.17
C CYS A 89 -17.91 -11.50 18.23
N VAL A 90 -17.46 -11.97 19.39
CA VAL A 90 -16.04 -12.20 19.63
C VAL A 90 -15.61 -13.57 19.11
N VAL A 91 -14.74 -13.57 18.08
CA VAL A 91 -14.11 -14.78 17.56
C VAL A 91 -12.97 -15.22 18.49
N LEU A 92 -13.03 -16.47 18.98
CA LEU A 92 -11.98 -17.07 19.82
C LEU A 92 -10.93 -17.81 18.98
N SER A 93 -11.37 -18.59 18.01
CA SER A 93 -10.51 -19.38 17.14
C SER A 93 -11.13 -19.56 15.76
N GLY A 94 -10.36 -20.06 14.82
CA GLY A 94 -10.78 -20.37 13.46
C GLY A 94 -9.56 -20.61 12.57
N VAL A 95 -9.78 -20.79 11.27
CA VAL A 95 -8.72 -20.95 10.27
C VAL A 95 -8.90 -19.91 9.20
N LEU A 96 -7.84 -19.15 8.92
CA LEU A 96 -7.77 -18.25 7.77
C LEU A 96 -7.18 -18.99 6.58
N ASN A 97 -7.94 -19.09 5.49
CA ASN A 97 -7.38 -19.43 4.18
C ASN A 97 -6.84 -18.13 3.56
N ASP A 98 -5.60 -17.79 3.89
CA ASP A 98 -5.04 -16.48 3.58
C ASP A 98 -4.95 -16.23 2.06
N PRO A 99 -5.62 -15.21 1.53
CA PRO A 99 -5.57 -14.92 0.09
C PRO A 99 -4.20 -14.39 -0.35
N TYR A 100 -3.42 -13.77 0.53
CA TYR A 100 -2.14 -13.18 0.17
C TYR A 100 -1.04 -14.21 -0.03
N THR A 101 -1.06 -15.31 0.75
CA THR A 101 -0.02 -16.36 0.72
C THR A 101 -0.50 -17.69 0.17
N ARG A 102 -1.82 -17.95 0.13
CA ARG A 102 -2.46 -19.26 -0.13
C ARG A 102 -2.19 -20.28 0.98
N THR A 103 -1.85 -19.85 2.17
CA THR A 103 -1.63 -20.74 3.32
C THR A 103 -2.85 -20.76 4.23
N ALA A 104 -3.08 -21.89 4.90
CA ALA A 104 -4.07 -21.99 5.96
C ALA A 104 -3.39 -21.62 7.28
N ILE A 105 -3.91 -20.59 7.97
CA ILE A 105 -3.33 -20.05 9.20
C ILE A 105 -4.31 -20.25 10.32
N PRO A 106 -3.98 -21.04 11.35
CA PRO A 106 -4.82 -21.17 12.53
C PRO A 106 -4.82 -19.86 13.31
N PHE A 107 -6.01 -19.35 13.59
CA PHE A 107 -6.21 -18.20 14.45
C PHE A 107 -6.60 -18.66 15.86
N GLN A 108 -5.93 -18.15 16.85
CA GLN A 108 -6.29 -18.30 18.26
C GLN A 108 -6.21 -16.93 18.92
N ARG A 109 -7.34 -16.46 19.48
CA ARG A 109 -7.37 -15.21 20.24
C ARG A 109 -6.53 -15.35 21.50
N GLY A 110 -5.60 -14.42 21.70
CA GLY A 110 -4.74 -14.42 22.86
C GLY A 110 -3.61 -13.42 22.76
N ARG A 111 -2.99 -13.15 23.92
CA ARG A 111 -1.81 -12.28 23.98
C ARG A 111 -0.64 -12.95 23.27
N GLY A 112 -0.20 -12.39 22.17
CA GLY A 112 0.88 -12.94 21.34
C GLY A 112 0.43 -13.86 20.20
N THR A 113 -0.72 -14.54 20.30
CA THR A 113 -1.23 -15.44 19.25
C THR A 113 -2.12 -14.72 18.25
N SER A 114 -2.88 -13.72 18.68
CA SER A 114 -3.76 -12.93 17.78
C SER A 114 -3.05 -12.22 16.64
N ARG A 115 -1.73 -12.04 16.73
CA ARG A 115 -0.94 -11.38 15.70
C ARG A 115 -0.60 -12.27 14.50
N ALA A 116 -0.85 -13.57 14.59
CA ALA A 116 -0.69 -14.49 13.46
C ALA A 116 -1.65 -14.13 12.31
N VAL A 117 -2.86 -13.65 12.65
CA VAL A 117 -3.82 -13.11 11.68
C VAL A 117 -4.08 -11.64 12.02
N GLN A 118 -3.73 -10.76 11.11
CA GLN A 118 -3.98 -9.33 11.19
C GLN A 118 -5.10 -8.93 10.22
N ILE A 119 -5.68 -7.75 10.43
CA ILE A 119 -6.59 -7.15 9.45
C ILE A 119 -5.82 -6.06 8.72
N ASP A 120 -5.61 -6.28 7.44
CA ASP A 120 -4.99 -5.32 6.54
C ASP A 120 -6.01 -4.30 6.03
N HIS A 121 -5.56 -3.06 5.85
CA HIS A 121 -6.24 -2.07 5.01
C HIS A 121 -5.69 -2.20 3.59
N ILE A 122 -6.49 -2.73 2.65
CA ILE A 122 -6.08 -2.93 1.24
C ILE A 122 -5.47 -1.66 0.66
N VAL A 123 -6.12 -0.51 0.87
CA VAL A 123 -5.52 0.81 0.72
C VAL A 123 -5.11 1.30 2.10
N ALA A 124 -3.81 1.27 2.40
CA ALA A 124 -3.26 1.60 3.71
C ALA A 124 -3.66 3.04 4.14
N LEU A 125 -3.88 3.24 5.44
CA LEU A 125 -4.29 4.55 5.98
C LEU A 125 -3.30 5.67 5.64
N SER A 126 -2.00 5.36 5.70
CA SER A 126 -0.93 6.30 5.35
C SER A 126 -0.88 6.58 3.85
N ASP A 127 -1.16 5.58 3.00
CA ASP A 127 -1.28 5.78 1.55
C ASP A 127 -2.48 6.67 1.21
N ALA A 128 -3.64 6.37 1.81
CA ALA A 128 -4.85 7.18 1.66
C ALA A 128 -4.63 8.64 2.11
N TRP A 129 -3.93 8.86 3.24
CA TRP A 129 -3.58 10.19 3.72
C TRP A 129 -2.84 10.99 2.66
N GLN A 130 -1.83 10.39 2.03
CA GLN A 130 -1.02 11.01 0.99
C GLN A 130 -1.74 11.12 -0.37
N LYS A 131 -2.92 10.53 -0.50
CA LYS A 131 -3.67 10.46 -1.76
C LYS A 131 -5.11 10.99 -1.65
N GLY A 132 -5.38 11.86 -0.64
CA GLY A 132 -6.64 12.60 -0.57
C GLY A 132 -7.29 12.65 0.81
N ALA A 133 -7.06 11.69 1.70
CA ALA A 133 -7.71 11.60 3.00
C ALA A 133 -7.40 12.77 3.96
N GLN A 134 -6.36 13.56 3.68
CA GLN A 134 -6.08 14.81 4.40
C GLN A 134 -7.26 15.79 4.34
N GLY A 135 -7.98 15.81 3.22
CA GLY A 135 -9.12 16.70 3.01
C GLY A 135 -10.46 16.18 3.53
N TRP A 136 -10.51 14.96 4.07
CA TRP A 136 -11.77 14.39 4.57
C TRP A 136 -12.13 14.93 5.96
N ASP A 137 -13.41 14.88 6.30
CA ASP A 137 -13.86 15.02 7.67
C ASP A 137 -13.55 13.79 8.53
N GLU A 138 -13.74 13.87 9.83
CA GLU A 138 -13.44 12.81 10.77
C GLU A 138 -14.30 11.56 10.54
N LEU A 139 -15.59 11.74 10.20
CA LEU A 139 -16.49 10.62 9.94
C LEU A 139 -16.06 9.84 8.70
N THR A 140 -15.71 10.53 7.61
CA THR A 140 -15.22 9.89 6.38
C THR A 140 -13.93 9.12 6.64
N ARG A 141 -12.98 9.67 7.39
CA ARG A 141 -11.75 8.95 7.77
C ARG A 141 -12.04 7.72 8.63
N ARG A 142 -12.96 7.84 9.61
CA ARG A 142 -13.36 6.73 10.47
C ARG A 142 -14.08 5.63 9.67
N ASN A 143 -14.96 5.99 8.77
CA ASN A 143 -15.61 5.07 7.84
C ASN A 143 -14.58 4.32 7.00
N PHE A 144 -13.67 5.02 6.36
CA PHE A 144 -12.61 4.40 5.53
C PHE A 144 -11.77 3.38 6.32
N ALA A 145 -11.43 3.69 7.57
CA ALA A 145 -10.62 2.80 8.41
C ALA A 145 -11.38 1.55 8.86
N ASN A 146 -12.70 1.55 8.79
CA ASN A 146 -13.55 0.46 9.27
C ASN A 146 -14.47 -0.10 8.16
N ASP A 147 -14.27 0.31 6.89
CA ASP A 147 -15.05 -0.20 5.76
C ASP A 147 -14.63 -1.63 5.41
N PRO A 148 -15.54 -2.62 5.50
CA PRO A 148 -15.25 -4.00 5.11
C PRO A 148 -14.71 -4.13 3.68
N ALA A 149 -15.05 -3.23 2.76
CA ALA A 149 -14.52 -3.22 1.41
C ALA A 149 -13.00 -2.97 1.38
N ASN A 150 -12.49 -2.17 2.33
CA ASN A 150 -11.06 -1.87 2.46
C ASN A 150 -10.32 -2.82 3.40
N LEU A 151 -10.99 -3.77 4.02
CA LEU A 151 -10.40 -4.61 5.06
C LEU A 151 -10.28 -6.08 4.61
N GLN A 152 -9.17 -6.74 5.00
CA GLN A 152 -8.90 -8.14 4.70
C GLN A 152 -8.11 -8.80 5.85
N ALA A 153 -8.62 -9.92 6.36
CA ALA A 153 -7.81 -10.76 7.24
C ALA A 153 -6.66 -11.40 6.44
N THR A 154 -5.45 -11.35 6.96
CA THR A 154 -4.27 -11.86 6.28
C THR A 154 -3.18 -12.30 7.26
N ASP A 155 -2.14 -12.95 6.74
CA ASP A 155 -0.91 -13.31 7.47
C ASP A 155 -0.27 -12.07 8.11
N GLY A 156 0.03 -12.14 9.40
CA GLY A 156 0.58 -10.99 10.13
C GLY A 156 1.92 -10.51 9.60
N PRO A 157 2.93 -11.38 9.44
CA PRO A 157 4.21 -11.04 8.81
C PRO A 157 4.09 -10.39 7.43
N ILE A 158 3.21 -10.90 6.58
CA ILE A 158 2.99 -10.36 5.23
C ILE A 158 2.33 -8.98 5.28
N ASN A 159 1.42 -8.75 6.22
CA ASN A 159 0.84 -7.44 6.45
C ASN A 159 1.89 -6.43 6.95
N GLU A 160 2.78 -6.86 7.84
CA GLU A 160 3.89 -6.04 8.32
C GLU A 160 4.88 -5.71 7.20
N GLU A 161 5.19 -6.66 6.30
CA GLU A 161 5.99 -6.43 5.09
C GLU A 161 5.34 -5.41 4.14
N LYS A 162 4.03 -5.50 3.92
CA LYS A 162 3.29 -4.55 3.07
C LYS A 162 3.39 -3.12 3.61
N GLY A 163 3.24 -2.93 4.91
CA GLY A 163 3.27 -1.62 5.55
C GLY A 163 2.27 -0.63 4.94
N ASP A 164 2.75 0.49 4.42
CA ASP A 164 1.96 1.50 3.70
C ASP A 164 2.17 1.44 2.16
N GLY A 165 2.66 0.32 1.64
CA GLY A 165 2.88 0.09 0.23
C GLY A 165 1.59 0.15 -0.60
N ASP A 166 1.68 0.78 -1.77
CA ASP A 166 0.67 0.73 -2.83
C ASP A 166 1.00 -0.34 -3.87
N ALA A 167 0.17 -0.50 -4.89
CA ALA A 167 0.35 -1.54 -5.91
C ALA A 167 1.63 -1.39 -6.76
N ALA A 168 2.30 -0.23 -6.73
CA ALA A 168 3.60 -0.04 -7.38
C ALA A 168 4.76 -0.57 -6.55
N THR A 169 4.59 -0.64 -5.22
CA THR A 169 5.67 -0.97 -4.28
C THR A 169 5.50 -2.32 -3.62
N TRP A 170 4.27 -2.82 -3.52
CA TRP A 170 3.98 -4.11 -2.93
C TRP A 170 2.75 -4.78 -3.58
N LEU A 171 2.82 -6.08 -3.75
CA LEU A 171 1.74 -6.93 -4.23
C LEU A 171 1.75 -8.25 -3.47
N PRO A 172 0.57 -8.87 -3.22
CA PRO A 172 0.51 -10.18 -2.59
C PRO A 172 1.44 -11.19 -3.27
N PRO A 173 2.22 -12.01 -2.51
CA PRO A 173 3.03 -13.08 -3.08
C PRO A 173 2.19 -14.09 -3.88
N ASN A 174 0.93 -14.31 -3.50
CA ASN A 174 -0.02 -15.11 -4.27
C ASN A 174 -0.42 -14.39 -5.57
N LYS A 175 0.23 -14.72 -6.66
CA LYS A 175 -0.01 -14.09 -7.97
C LYS A 175 -1.46 -14.26 -8.46
N SER A 176 -2.12 -15.37 -8.14
CA SER A 176 -3.50 -15.60 -8.57
C SER A 176 -4.51 -14.67 -7.87
N TYR A 177 -4.15 -14.07 -6.75
CA TYR A 177 -5.00 -13.13 -6.03
C TYR A 177 -4.77 -11.67 -6.47
N ARG A 178 -3.70 -11.37 -7.17
CA ARG A 178 -3.31 -9.99 -7.51
C ARG A 178 -4.38 -9.25 -8.32
N TYR A 179 -5.04 -9.93 -9.24
CA TYR A 179 -6.16 -9.33 -9.99
C TYR A 179 -7.27 -8.84 -9.04
N THR A 180 -7.73 -9.70 -8.14
CA THR A 180 -8.73 -9.34 -7.13
C THR A 180 -8.24 -8.23 -6.21
N TYR A 181 -7.00 -8.29 -5.77
CA TYR A 181 -6.39 -7.30 -4.90
C TYR A 181 -6.37 -5.91 -5.53
N VAL A 182 -5.87 -5.78 -6.77
CA VAL A 182 -5.81 -4.47 -7.44
C VAL A 182 -7.20 -3.97 -7.85
N SER A 183 -8.14 -4.85 -8.19
CA SER A 183 -9.53 -4.48 -8.44
C SER A 183 -10.15 -3.85 -7.19
N ARG A 184 -9.92 -4.42 -6.01
CA ARG A 184 -10.38 -3.85 -4.74
C ARG A 184 -9.72 -2.50 -4.43
N ILE A 185 -8.42 -2.32 -4.74
CA ILE A 185 -7.76 -1.02 -4.62
C ILE A 185 -8.49 0.04 -5.46
N VAL A 186 -8.80 -0.28 -6.71
CA VAL A 186 -9.52 0.63 -7.62
C VAL A 186 -10.91 0.94 -7.08
N ASP A 187 -11.64 -0.07 -6.62
CA ASP A 187 -12.99 0.10 -6.07
C ASP A 187 -12.99 1.00 -4.84
N VAL A 188 -12.11 0.77 -3.89
CA VAL A 188 -11.97 1.58 -2.67
C VAL A 188 -11.56 3.00 -3.01
N LYS A 189 -10.55 3.19 -3.88
CA LYS A 189 -10.10 4.53 -4.25
C LYS A 189 -11.18 5.31 -4.99
N ALA A 190 -11.93 4.66 -5.87
CA ALA A 190 -13.06 5.30 -6.57
C ALA A 190 -14.18 5.70 -5.58
N ALA A 191 -14.56 4.80 -4.66
CA ALA A 191 -15.61 5.06 -3.68
C ALA A 191 -15.28 6.25 -2.76
N TYR A 192 -14.02 6.42 -2.39
CA TYR A 192 -13.57 7.47 -1.47
C TYR A 192 -12.95 8.70 -2.16
N GLY A 193 -12.95 8.76 -3.49
CA GLY A 193 -12.39 9.90 -4.24
C GLY A 193 -10.88 10.08 -4.06
N LEU A 194 -10.16 9.00 -3.77
CA LEU A 194 -8.71 9.00 -3.68
C LEU A 194 -8.09 9.02 -5.08
N TRP A 195 -6.90 9.64 -5.19
CA TRP A 195 -6.12 9.56 -6.42
C TRP A 195 -5.06 8.46 -6.36
N ILE A 196 -4.40 8.22 -7.48
CA ILE A 196 -3.28 7.29 -7.59
C ILE A 196 -2.05 8.00 -8.17
N THR A 197 -0.86 7.41 -7.98
CA THR A 197 0.34 7.84 -8.70
C THR A 197 0.39 7.20 -10.08
N GLN A 198 1.17 7.75 -11.01
CA GLN A 198 1.37 7.14 -12.32
C GLN A 198 1.93 5.71 -12.20
N ALA A 199 2.92 5.50 -11.33
CA ALA A 199 3.51 4.17 -11.12
C ALA A 199 2.48 3.15 -10.58
N GLU A 200 1.60 3.58 -9.68
CA GLU A 200 0.52 2.74 -9.17
C GLU A 200 -0.51 2.42 -10.27
N HIS A 201 -0.90 3.43 -11.05
CA HIS A 201 -1.78 3.24 -12.20
C HIS A 201 -1.23 2.17 -13.15
N ASP A 202 0.04 2.31 -13.57
CA ASP A 202 0.66 1.43 -14.54
C ASP A 202 0.80 -0.01 -14.01
N ALA A 203 1.10 -0.16 -12.72
CA ALA A 203 1.14 -1.47 -12.06
C ALA A 203 -0.24 -2.15 -12.05
N ILE A 204 -1.29 -1.42 -11.69
CA ILE A 204 -2.66 -1.91 -11.67
C ILE A 204 -3.14 -2.25 -13.09
N ALA A 205 -2.94 -1.33 -14.06
CA ALA A 205 -3.35 -1.54 -15.45
C ALA A 205 -2.73 -2.80 -16.05
N ARG A 206 -1.45 -3.06 -15.76
CA ARG A 206 -0.75 -4.27 -16.21
C ARG A 206 -1.39 -5.54 -15.68
N ILE A 207 -1.73 -5.58 -14.38
CA ILE A 207 -2.33 -6.75 -13.76
C ILE A 207 -3.76 -6.96 -14.26
N LEU A 208 -4.55 -5.90 -14.37
CA LEU A 208 -5.91 -5.98 -14.90
C LEU A 208 -5.92 -6.44 -16.37
N SER A 209 -5.02 -5.90 -17.20
CA SER A 209 -4.91 -6.27 -18.61
C SER A 209 -4.48 -7.73 -18.82
N ALA A 210 -3.73 -8.30 -17.88
CA ALA A 210 -3.36 -9.72 -17.92
C ALA A 210 -4.55 -10.66 -17.62
N GLY A 211 -5.64 -10.15 -17.02
CA GLY A 211 -6.85 -10.89 -16.68
C GLY A 211 -6.72 -11.75 -15.43
N SER A 212 -7.86 -12.27 -14.96
CA SER A 212 -8.00 -12.98 -13.69
C SER A 212 -7.30 -14.36 -13.61
N GLY A 213 -6.67 -14.82 -14.65
CA GLY A 213 -6.00 -16.13 -14.71
C GLY A 213 -4.60 -16.11 -15.32
N ALA A 214 -4.12 -14.95 -15.77
CA ALA A 214 -2.80 -14.86 -16.39
C ALA A 214 -1.67 -14.81 -15.32
N PRO A 215 -0.52 -15.46 -15.57
CA PRO A 215 0.66 -15.25 -14.75
C PRO A 215 1.11 -13.80 -14.87
N ASP A 216 1.42 -13.18 -13.73
CA ASP A 216 1.96 -11.83 -13.69
C ASP A 216 3.30 -11.79 -14.43
N VAL A 217 3.35 -11.03 -15.51
CA VAL A 217 4.58 -10.76 -16.24
C VAL A 217 5.34 -9.68 -15.44
N PRO A 218 6.58 -9.94 -15.00
CA PRO A 218 7.35 -8.91 -14.33
C PRO A 218 7.44 -7.66 -15.20
N PRO A 219 7.48 -6.45 -14.61
CA PRO A 219 7.71 -5.24 -15.38
C PRO A 219 8.97 -5.42 -16.22
N PRO A 220 9.00 -4.88 -17.44
CA PRO A 220 10.27 -4.75 -18.15
C PRO A 220 11.25 -4.07 -17.19
N PRO A 221 12.52 -4.48 -17.15
CA PRO A 221 13.51 -3.84 -16.30
C PRO A 221 13.39 -2.33 -16.58
N GLU A 222 13.22 -1.58 -15.49
CA GLU A 222 13.24 -0.12 -15.56
C GLU A 222 14.47 0.23 -16.41
N SER A 223 14.26 0.85 -17.56
CA SER A 223 15.37 1.30 -18.38
C SER A 223 16.21 2.17 -17.46
N GLU A 224 17.45 1.71 -17.19
CA GLU A 224 18.42 2.53 -16.46
C GLU A 224 18.31 3.95 -17.01
N PRO A 225 18.19 4.96 -16.13
CA PRO A 225 18.16 6.33 -16.60
C PRO A 225 19.39 6.52 -17.49
N ALA A 226 19.14 6.98 -18.72
CA ALA A 226 20.21 7.26 -19.67
C ALA A 226 21.33 7.99 -18.94
N PRO A 227 22.61 7.63 -19.14
CA PRO A 227 23.72 8.27 -18.44
C PRO A 227 23.52 9.78 -18.51
N ALA A 228 23.39 10.41 -17.33
CA ALA A 228 23.27 11.86 -17.26
C ALA A 228 24.44 12.46 -18.03
N GLU A 229 24.15 13.36 -18.98
CA GLU A 229 25.21 14.11 -19.65
C GLU A 229 26.13 14.71 -18.57
N PRO A 230 27.46 14.69 -18.78
CA PRO A 230 28.39 15.17 -17.77
C PRO A 230 28.12 16.64 -17.50
N VAL A 231 27.51 16.93 -16.35
CA VAL A 231 27.41 18.30 -15.85
C VAL A 231 28.83 18.85 -15.64
N PRO A 232 29.12 20.09 -16.05
CA PRO A 232 30.45 20.69 -15.87
C PRO A 232 30.85 20.61 -14.41
N PHE A 233 32.07 20.17 -14.14
CA PHE A 233 32.66 20.05 -12.82
C PHE A 233 32.38 21.31 -11.99
N ALA A 234 31.54 21.16 -10.96
CA ALA A 234 31.46 22.17 -9.91
C ALA A 234 32.83 22.27 -9.21
N ALA A 235 33.23 23.49 -8.91
CA ALA A 235 34.49 23.78 -8.24
C ALA A 235 34.69 22.91 -6.99
N PRO A 236 35.90 22.51 -6.63
CA PRO A 236 36.17 21.65 -5.50
C PRO A 236 35.59 22.25 -4.20
N MET A 237 34.78 21.45 -3.51
CA MET A 237 34.26 21.77 -2.21
C MET A 237 35.42 22.01 -1.24
N PRO A 238 35.33 23.01 -0.34
CA PRO A 238 36.33 23.20 0.70
C PRO A 238 36.42 21.93 1.57
N PRO A 239 37.56 21.63 2.19
CA PRO A 239 37.72 20.46 3.04
C PRO A 239 36.70 20.49 4.18
N PRO A 240 36.24 19.31 4.68
CA PRO A 240 35.21 19.24 5.70
C PRO A 240 35.69 19.93 6.97
N GLY A 241 35.23 21.17 7.18
CA GLY A 241 35.27 21.81 8.48
C GLY A 241 34.38 20.98 9.42
N GLU A 242 34.82 20.84 10.65
CA GLU A 242 34.07 20.18 11.72
C GLU A 242 32.67 20.81 11.82
N ILE A 243 31.68 20.14 11.28
CA ILE A 243 30.28 20.58 11.39
C ILE A 243 29.85 20.24 12.80
N ASP A 244 29.71 21.26 13.65
CA ASP A 244 29.23 21.11 15.03
C ASP A 244 27.91 21.84 15.22
N PHE A 245 26.84 21.11 15.46
CA PHE A 245 25.52 21.67 15.78
C PHE A 245 25.39 21.86 17.30
N SER A 246 25.10 23.07 17.73
CA SER A 246 24.90 23.37 19.14
C SER A 246 23.71 22.63 19.77
N ASN A 247 22.70 22.28 18.96
CA ASN A 247 21.52 21.53 19.36
C ASN A 247 20.73 21.03 18.12
N CYS A 248 19.72 20.18 18.33
CA CYS A 248 18.89 19.65 17.26
C CYS A 248 18.10 20.70 16.48
N ALA A 249 17.77 21.84 17.08
CA ALA A 249 17.12 22.94 16.36
C ALA A 249 18.06 23.55 15.32
N ALA A 250 19.34 23.71 15.62
CA ALA A 250 20.36 24.20 14.70
C ALA A 250 20.60 23.19 13.55
N ALA A 251 20.62 21.88 13.86
CA ALA A 251 20.75 20.84 12.87
C ALA A 251 19.54 20.80 11.91
N ARG A 252 18.31 20.95 12.43
CA ARG A 252 17.09 21.02 11.61
C ARG A 252 17.06 22.28 10.72
N ALA A 253 17.47 23.42 11.25
CA ALA A 253 17.55 24.66 10.47
C ALA A 253 18.56 24.59 9.33
N ALA A 254 19.60 23.77 9.48
CA ALA A 254 20.60 23.49 8.46
C ALA A 254 20.21 22.36 7.49
N GLY A 255 19.03 21.74 7.69
CA GLY A 255 18.58 20.60 6.86
C GLY A 255 19.39 19.32 7.05
N ALA A 256 20.11 19.18 8.19
CA ALA A 256 21.03 18.08 8.46
C ALA A 256 20.44 16.96 9.33
N THR A 257 19.13 16.88 9.49
CA THR A 257 18.47 15.87 10.34
C THR A 257 17.66 14.86 9.52
N PRO A 258 17.60 13.59 9.97
CA PRO A 258 18.34 12.99 11.09
C PRO A 258 19.83 12.81 10.80
N ILE A 259 20.70 12.79 11.83
CA ILE A 259 22.14 12.61 11.70
C ILE A 259 22.53 11.23 12.23
N LEU A 260 23.01 10.36 11.37
CA LEU A 260 23.41 9.00 11.76
C LEU A 260 24.80 8.97 12.40
N ALA A 261 25.04 8.02 13.28
CA ALA A 261 26.34 7.77 13.88
C ALA A 261 27.43 7.62 12.81
N GLY A 262 28.50 8.40 12.91
CA GLY A 262 29.58 8.47 11.92
C GLY A 262 29.42 9.53 10.83
N GLN A 263 28.30 10.22 10.74
CA GLN A 263 28.14 11.38 9.85
C GLN A 263 28.70 12.67 10.47
N PRO A 264 29.17 13.63 9.64
CA PRO A 264 29.58 14.94 10.12
C PRO A 264 28.44 15.63 10.91
N GLY A 265 28.75 16.11 12.12
CA GLY A 265 27.80 16.73 13.02
C GLY A 265 27.11 15.77 14.00
N TYR A 266 27.32 14.46 13.90
CA TYR A 266 26.84 13.52 14.92
C TYR A 266 27.67 13.65 16.21
N ARG A 267 26.97 13.69 17.34
CA ARG A 267 27.56 13.54 18.67
C ARG A 267 26.52 13.00 19.63
N GLY A 268 26.94 12.16 20.58
CA GLY A 268 26.05 11.50 21.55
C GLY A 268 25.19 12.46 22.39
N GLY A 269 25.58 13.76 22.52
CA GLY A 269 24.74 14.75 23.18
C GLY A 269 23.48 15.20 22.39
N LEU A 270 23.43 14.87 21.10
CA LEU A 270 22.28 15.12 20.21
C LEU A 270 21.43 13.86 19.97
N ASP A 271 21.95 12.69 20.35
CA ASP A 271 21.31 11.38 20.32
C ASP A 271 20.86 11.05 21.75
N ARG A 272 19.56 11.26 22.02
CA ARG A 272 19.04 11.29 23.40
C ARG A 272 18.82 9.89 23.97
N ASP A 273 18.50 8.92 23.16
CA ASP A 273 18.20 7.52 23.52
C ASP A 273 19.33 6.55 23.16
N GLY A 274 20.37 7.03 22.46
CA GLY A 274 21.60 6.29 22.21
C GLY A 274 21.46 5.23 21.13
N ASP A 275 20.48 5.35 20.24
CA ASP A 275 20.20 4.37 19.18
C ASP A 275 21.06 4.56 17.91
N GLY A 276 21.88 5.62 17.86
CA GLY A 276 22.74 5.97 16.74
C GLY A 276 22.12 6.94 15.74
N VAL A 277 20.96 7.51 16.05
CA VAL A 277 20.27 8.51 15.22
C VAL A 277 20.04 9.79 16.04
N ALA A 278 20.79 10.83 15.74
CA ALA A 278 20.68 12.10 16.45
C ALA A 278 19.64 13.01 15.78
N CYS A 279 18.86 13.72 16.59
CA CYS A 279 17.91 14.76 16.18
C CYS A 279 16.76 14.26 15.28
N GLU A 280 16.32 13.04 15.49
CA GLU A 280 15.10 12.52 14.85
C GLU A 280 13.81 13.30 15.24
#